data_26931e92eb951904cb6bf36c57f8dbbf
#
_entry.id   26931e92eb951904cb6bf36c57f8dbbf
#
_cell.length_a   1.000
_cell.length_b   1.000
_cell.length_c   1.000
_cell.angle_alpha   90.00
_cell.angle_beta   90.00
_cell.angle_gamma   90.00
#
_symmetry.space_group_name_H-M   'P 1'
#
loop_
_entity.id
_entity.type
_entity.pdbx_description
1 polymer ?
#
loop_
_entity_poly.entity_id
_entity_poly.type
_entity_poly.pdbx_seq_one_letter_code
_entity_poly.pdbx_strand_id
1 'polypeptide(L)'
;MKLTFIITPLMVVLVLGSYFYSLWAAEVKRGDELPQDGAAALTRDLLKYHEQTGAFPEDLRRLVGKVWDAKKQREFDQSGKIFRHNNVFYLYARQTSHLFSLWAVPSGERREEGVSWYITTSPDAIRRWKGPAIAENQVDKLLPQPSMQSLALLGLTEQPLADLKKSSTSSNSQPRQIFQSNSQAGK
;
A
#
# COMPACT_ATOMS: atom_id res chain seq x y z
N MET A 1 -24.87 -44.28 -20.69
CA MET A 1 -24.42 -44.08 -19.29
C MET A 1 -22.93 -43.90 -19.06
N LYS A 2 -22.04 -44.00 -20.04
CA LYS A 2 -20.56 -43.87 -19.81
C LYS A 2 -20.02 -42.43 -19.94
N LEU A 3 -20.75 -41.52 -20.58
CA LEU A 3 -20.28 -40.14 -20.81
C LEU A 3 -20.37 -39.26 -19.58
N THR A 4 -21.39 -39.46 -18.74
CA THR A 4 -21.64 -38.69 -17.50
C THR A 4 -20.54 -38.90 -16.44
N PHE A 5 -19.91 -40.07 -16.40
CA PHE A 5 -18.85 -40.40 -15.44
C PHE A 5 -17.52 -39.66 -15.72
N ILE A 6 -17.31 -39.18 -16.94
CA ILE A 6 -16.08 -38.47 -17.34
C ILE A 6 -16.29 -36.96 -17.23
N ILE A 7 -17.48 -36.45 -17.51
CA ILE A 7 -17.79 -35.00 -17.49
C ILE A 7 -17.79 -34.45 -16.07
N THR A 8 -18.34 -35.21 -15.11
CA THR A 8 -18.44 -34.73 -13.71
C THR A 8 -17.07 -34.45 -13.09
N PRO A 9 -16.05 -35.36 -13.11
CA PRO A 9 -14.75 -35.07 -12.56
C PRO A 9 -14.02 -33.95 -13.31
N LEU A 10 -14.20 -33.83 -14.64
CA LEU A 10 -13.60 -32.75 -15.42
C LEU A 10 -14.14 -31.38 -15.00
N MET A 11 -15.46 -31.26 -14.77
CA MET A 11 -16.07 -30.03 -14.29
C MET A 11 -15.61 -29.65 -12.88
N VAL A 12 -15.45 -30.64 -11.98
CA VAL A 12 -14.92 -30.40 -10.63
C VAL A 12 -13.49 -29.86 -10.69
N VAL A 13 -12.63 -30.44 -11.54
CA VAL A 13 -11.25 -29.98 -11.71
C VAL A 13 -11.21 -28.55 -12.28
N LEU A 14 -12.07 -28.22 -13.26
CA LEU A 14 -12.14 -26.87 -13.81
C LEU A 14 -12.61 -25.84 -12.78
N VAL A 15 -13.63 -26.18 -11.98
CA VAL A 15 -14.13 -25.28 -10.94
C VAL A 15 -13.08 -25.07 -9.83
N LEU A 16 -12.46 -26.14 -9.35
CA LEU A 16 -11.38 -26.04 -8.36
C LEU A 16 -10.17 -25.28 -8.93
N GLY A 17 -9.78 -25.56 -10.18
CA GLY A 17 -8.68 -24.85 -10.83
C GLY A 17 -8.96 -23.35 -10.98
N SER A 18 -10.16 -22.96 -11.37
CA SER A 18 -10.55 -21.55 -11.47
C SER A 18 -10.62 -20.88 -10.10
N TYR A 19 -11.06 -21.58 -9.08
CA TYR A 19 -11.08 -21.08 -7.71
C TYR A 19 -9.67 -20.85 -7.15
N PHE A 20 -8.77 -21.83 -7.29
CA PHE A 20 -7.37 -21.66 -6.89
C PHE A 20 -6.66 -20.57 -7.68
N TYR A 21 -6.91 -20.47 -8.99
CA TYR A 21 -6.36 -19.40 -9.81
C TYR A 21 -6.86 -18.01 -9.35
N SER A 22 -8.14 -17.88 -9.02
CA SER A 22 -8.70 -16.62 -8.54
C SER A 22 -8.13 -16.21 -7.17
N LEU A 23 -7.93 -17.18 -6.27
CA LEU A 23 -7.26 -16.93 -4.98
C LEU A 23 -5.81 -16.49 -5.19
N TRP A 24 -5.07 -17.19 -6.03
CA TRP A 24 -3.68 -16.86 -6.35
C TRP A 24 -3.58 -15.47 -6.99
N ALA A 25 -4.42 -15.17 -7.99
CA ALA A 25 -4.43 -13.86 -8.65
C ALA A 25 -4.81 -12.72 -7.67
N ALA A 26 -5.76 -12.96 -6.74
CA ALA A 26 -6.11 -11.99 -5.71
C ALA A 26 -4.96 -11.74 -4.73
N GLU A 27 -4.16 -12.76 -4.43
CA GLU A 27 -3.04 -12.67 -3.51
C GLU A 27 -1.83 -11.98 -4.14
N VAL A 28 -1.54 -12.26 -5.43
CA VAL A 28 -0.53 -11.53 -6.22
C VAL A 28 -0.90 -10.05 -6.30
N LYS A 29 -2.17 -9.74 -6.58
CA LYS A 29 -2.66 -8.37 -6.60
C LYS A 29 -2.54 -7.68 -5.24
N ARG A 30 -2.82 -8.39 -4.12
CA ARG A 30 -2.59 -7.88 -2.76
C ARG A 30 -1.11 -7.57 -2.49
N GLY A 31 -0.19 -8.42 -2.97
CA GLY A 31 1.25 -8.17 -2.87
C GLY A 31 1.67 -6.87 -3.56
N ASP A 32 1.04 -6.55 -4.69
CA ASP A 32 1.26 -5.31 -5.43
C ASP A 32 0.60 -4.08 -4.77
N GLU A 33 -0.62 -4.23 -4.25
CA GLU A 33 -1.43 -3.12 -3.73
C GLU A 33 -1.07 -2.73 -2.29
N LEU A 34 -0.73 -3.69 -1.41
CA LEU A 34 -0.48 -3.42 0.01
C LEU A 34 0.66 -2.43 0.27
N PRO A 35 1.86 -2.55 -0.32
CA PRO A 35 2.90 -1.55 -0.15
C PRO A 35 2.50 -0.19 -0.70
N GLN A 36 1.79 -0.14 -1.81
CA GLN A 36 1.29 1.11 -2.40
C GLN A 36 0.27 1.79 -1.48
N ASP A 37 -0.74 1.06 -1.01
CA ASP A 37 -1.79 1.60 -0.16
C ASP A 37 -1.24 2.03 1.20
N GLY A 38 -0.34 1.24 1.77
CA GLY A 38 0.34 1.56 3.02
C GLY A 38 1.24 2.80 2.88
N ALA A 39 2.01 2.90 1.80
CA ALA A 39 2.82 4.07 1.50
C ALA A 39 1.96 5.32 1.26
N ALA A 40 0.85 5.20 0.54
CA ALA A 40 -0.09 6.29 0.31
C ALA A 40 -0.77 6.75 1.60
N ALA A 41 -1.20 5.81 2.46
CA ALA A 41 -1.77 6.10 3.76
C ALA A 41 -0.78 6.82 4.68
N LEU A 42 0.45 6.30 4.78
CA LEU A 42 1.49 6.92 5.60
C LEU A 42 1.90 8.30 5.07
N THR A 43 1.98 8.48 3.74
CA THR A 43 2.23 9.79 3.14
C THR A 43 1.13 10.80 3.49
N ARG A 44 -0.14 10.38 3.45
CA ARG A 44 -1.28 11.22 3.85
C ARG A 44 -1.21 11.60 5.33
N ASP A 45 -0.84 10.67 6.19
CA ASP A 45 -0.70 10.91 7.62
C ASP A 45 0.46 11.89 7.91
N LEU A 46 1.57 11.78 7.19
CA LEU A 46 2.69 12.71 7.26
C LEU A 46 2.30 14.13 6.80
N LEU A 47 1.56 14.25 5.71
CA LEU A 47 1.03 15.53 5.23
C LEU A 47 0.08 16.15 6.25
N LYS A 48 -0.84 15.37 6.82
CA LYS A 48 -1.75 15.82 7.87
C LYS A 48 -0.99 16.31 9.12
N TYR A 49 0.07 15.62 9.51
CA TYR A 49 0.92 16.06 10.61
C TYR A 49 1.59 17.39 10.27
N HIS A 50 2.12 17.54 9.06
CA HIS A 50 2.74 18.78 8.59
C HIS A 50 1.74 19.95 8.59
N GLU A 51 0.50 19.74 8.13
CA GLU A 51 -0.57 20.74 8.17
C GLU A 51 -0.86 21.23 9.61
N GLN A 52 -0.80 20.32 10.59
CA GLN A 52 -1.08 20.64 11.99
C GLN A 52 0.08 21.32 12.71
N THR A 53 1.34 21.05 12.29
CA THR A 53 2.53 21.42 13.06
C THR A 53 3.48 22.37 12.32
N GLY A 54 3.27 22.57 11.02
CA GLY A 54 4.14 23.37 10.15
C GLY A 54 5.42 22.66 9.69
N ALA A 55 5.66 21.42 10.14
CA ALA A 55 6.87 20.66 9.78
C ALA A 55 6.59 19.16 9.74
N PHE A 56 7.32 18.40 8.92
CA PHE A 56 7.31 16.95 9.00
C PHE A 56 7.93 16.43 10.29
N PRO A 57 7.46 15.30 10.84
CA PRO A 57 7.95 14.77 12.10
C PRO A 57 9.42 14.30 11.97
N GLU A 58 10.16 14.35 13.07
CA GLU A 58 11.56 13.85 13.10
C GLU A 58 11.63 12.33 12.97
N ASP A 59 10.63 11.67 13.56
CA ASP A 59 10.43 10.23 13.52
C ASP A 59 8.92 9.92 13.50
N LEU A 60 8.57 8.69 13.11
CA LEU A 60 7.17 8.28 12.96
C LEU A 60 6.40 8.18 14.30
N ARG A 61 7.08 8.06 15.42
CA ARG A 61 6.43 8.03 16.76
C ARG A 61 5.70 9.33 17.05
N ARG A 62 6.16 10.45 16.47
CA ARG A 62 5.53 11.76 16.62
C ARG A 62 4.11 11.83 16.02
N LEU A 63 3.76 10.88 15.16
CA LEU A 63 2.39 10.75 14.63
C LEU A 63 1.41 10.24 15.69
N VAL A 64 1.90 9.47 16.68
CA VAL A 64 1.07 8.88 17.73
C VAL A 64 0.49 9.98 18.63
N GLY A 65 -0.81 9.94 18.84
CA GLY A 65 -1.54 10.93 19.62
C GLY A 65 -1.87 12.24 18.88
N LYS A 66 -1.30 12.45 17.67
CA LYS A 66 -1.63 13.61 16.81
C LYS A 66 -2.46 13.22 15.60
N VAL A 67 -1.95 12.28 14.83
CA VAL A 67 -2.60 11.76 13.63
C VAL A 67 -3.06 10.32 13.85
N TRP A 68 -2.24 9.56 14.57
CA TRP A 68 -2.52 8.17 14.91
C TRP A 68 -3.10 8.04 16.31
N ASP A 69 -4.05 7.09 16.45
CA ASP A 69 -4.61 6.76 17.76
C ASP A 69 -3.52 6.20 18.70
N ALA A 70 -3.37 6.83 19.84
CA ALA A 70 -2.42 6.43 20.87
C ALA A 70 -2.69 5.03 21.47
N LYS A 71 -3.95 4.52 21.36
CA LYS A 71 -4.34 3.21 21.87
C LYS A 71 -3.87 2.04 20.97
N LYS A 72 -3.55 2.32 19.70
CA LYS A 72 -3.07 1.29 18.77
C LYS A 72 -1.57 1.10 18.96
N GLN A 73 -1.19 -0.05 19.48
CA GLN A 73 0.22 -0.44 19.56
C GLN A 73 0.81 -0.52 18.14
N ARG A 74 2.00 0.06 17.97
CA ARG A 74 2.77 0.05 16.73
C ARG A 74 4.21 -0.27 17.02
N GLU A 75 4.80 -1.11 16.20
CA GLU A 75 6.19 -1.51 16.37
C GLU A 75 7.11 -0.57 15.59
N PHE A 76 7.93 0.15 16.33
CA PHE A 76 8.98 1.01 15.80
C PHE A 76 10.34 0.48 16.24
N ASP A 77 11.35 0.73 15.44
CA ASP A 77 12.74 0.56 15.87
C ASP A 77 13.13 1.62 16.92
N GLN A 78 14.34 1.49 17.47
CA GLN A 78 14.86 2.45 18.47
C GLN A 78 14.92 3.89 17.93
N SER A 79 15.16 4.08 16.63
CA SER A 79 15.22 5.41 16.00
C SER A 79 13.83 6.02 15.77
N GLY A 80 12.77 5.22 15.75
CA GLY A 80 11.42 5.61 15.35
C GLY A 80 11.28 5.93 13.86
N LYS A 81 12.30 5.62 13.06
CA LYS A 81 12.31 5.84 11.61
C LYS A 81 11.88 4.62 10.84
N ILE A 82 12.02 3.44 11.46
CA ILE A 82 11.59 2.17 10.88
C ILE A 82 10.27 1.76 11.53
N PHE A 83 9.32 1.42 10.69
CA PHE A 83 8.00 0.93 11.08
C PHE A 83 7.66 -0.31 10.26
N ARG A 84 7.18 -1.36 10.92
CA ARG A 84 6.72 -2.60 10.26
C ARG A 84 5.23 -2.76 10.49
N HIS A 85 4.49 -2.99 9.40
CA HIS A 85 3.06 -3.19 9.47
C HIS A 85 2.56 -3.96 8.23
N ASN A 86 1.70 -4.95 8.44
CA ASN A 86 1.07 -5.75 7.38
C ASN A 86 2.06 -6.30 6.34
N ASN A 87 3.16 -6.90 6.81
CA ASN A 87 4.23 -7.41 5.95
C ASN A 87 4.87 -6.35 5.03
N VAL A 88 4.86 -5.11 5.46
CA VAL A 88 5.57 -4.02 4.81
C VAL A 88 6.54 -3.37 5.78
N PHE A 89 7.76 -3.19 5.33
CA PHE A 89 8.81 -2.45 6.00
C PHE A 89 8.80 -1.01 5.49
N TYR A 90 8.71 -0.06 6.40
CA TYR A 90 8.79 1.37 6.10
C TYR A 90 10.06 1.95 6.68
N LEU A 91 10.81 2.70 5.85
CA LEU A 91 11.94 3.52 6.31
C LEU A 91 11.63 4.97 5.98
N TYR A 92 11.47 5.75 7.02
CA TYR A 92 11.18 7.18 6.95
C TYR A 92 12.43 8.02 7.26
N ALA A 93 12.62 9.10 6.54
CA ALA A 93 13.62 10.10 6.88
C ALA A 93 13.13 11.51 6.57
N ARG A 94 13.12 12.37 7.58
CA ARG A 94 12.94 13.81 7.38
C ARG A 94 14.24 14.40 6.81
N GLN A 95 14.15 15.02 5.65
CA GLN A 95 15.29 15.71 5.03
C GLN A 95 15.39 17.15 5.53
N THR A 96 14.26 17.85 5.53
CA THR A 96 14.09 19.18 6.11
C THR A 96 12.74 19.28 6.83
N SER A 97 12.38 20.43 7.37
CA SER A 97 11.05 20.66 7.93
C SER A 97 9.92 20.42 6.90
N HIS A 98 10.20 20.62 5.61
CA HIS A 98 9.22 20.52 4.52
C HIS A 98 9.50 19.41 3.51
N LEU A 99 10.52 18.56 3.76
CA LEU A 99 10.90 17.48 2.86
C LEU A 99 11.08 16.17 3.64
N PHE A 100 10.58 15.09 3.09
CA PHE A 100 10.82 13.74 3.60
C PHE A 100 11.08 12.74 2.47
N SER A 101 11.62 11.60 2.84
CA SER A 101 11.68 10.38 2.03
C SER A 101 11.06 9.21 2.77
N LEU A 102 10.46 8.29 2.04
CA LEU A 102 9.77 7.12 2.55
C LEU A 102 10.00 5.93 1.64
N TRP A 103 10.53 4.86 2.18
CA TRP A 103 10.51 3.53 1.57
C TRP A 103 9.32 2.74 2.09
N ALA A 104 8.69 1.96 1.20
CA ALA A 104 7.74 0.92 1.55
C ALA A 104 8.16 -0.34 0.78
N VAL A 105 8.68 -1.33 1.51
CA VAL A 105 9.27 -2.55 0.96
C VAL A 105 8.48 -3.74 1.47
N PRO A 106 8.02 -4.66 0.61
CA PRO A 106 7.36 -5.87 1.05
C PRO A 106 8.31 -6.71 1.91
N SER A 107 7.78 -7.31 2.97
CA SER A 107 8.49 -8.17 3.90
C SER A 107 7.71 -9.45 4.17
N GLY A 108 8.34 -10.48 4.77
CA GLY A 108 7.71 -11.77 5.05
C GLY A 108 7.95 -12.81 3.95
N GLU A 109 7.28 -13.95 4.05
CA GLU A 109 7.53 -15.12 3.21
C GLU A 109 7.24 -14.91 1.71
N ARG A 110 6.25 -14.10 1.39
CA ARG A 110 5.82 -13.84 -0.01
C ARG A 110 6.27 -12.47 -0.54
N ARG A 111 7.31 -11.89 0.05
CA ARG A 111 7.83 -10.59 -0.35
C ARG A 111 8.25 -10.50 -1.82
N GLU A 112 8.75 -11.61 -2.39
CA GLU A 112 9.24 -11.66 -3.78
C GLU A 112 8.14 -11.43 -4.82
N GLU A 113 6.87 -11.61 -4.43
CA GLU A 113 5.71 -11.36 -5.26
C GLU A 113 5.23 -9.90 -5.17
N GLY A 114 5.77 -9.14 -4.24
CA GLY A 114 5.40 -7.75 -4.00
C GLY A 114 6.28 -6.75 -4.74
N VAL A 115 5.95 -5.47 -4.60
CA VAL A 115 6.69 -4.35 -5.19
C VAL A 115 7.17 -3.38 -4.14
N SER A 116 8.34 -2.82 -4.35
CA SER A 116 8.91 -1.78 -3.49
C SER A 116 8.57 -0.39 -4.02
N TRP A 117 8.32 0.52 -3.10
CA TRP A 117 8.04 1.92 -3.37
C TRP A 117 9.05 2.80 -2.67
N TYR A 118 9.48 3.83 -3.37
CA TYR A 118 10.19 4.96 -2.81
C TYR A 118 9.43 6.24 -3.11
N ILE A 119 9.21 7.06 -2.10
CA ILE A 119 8.47 8.32 -2.19
C ILE A 119 9.34 9.42 -1.60
N THR A 120 9.41 10.53 -2.28
CA THR A 120 9.98 11.76 -1.73
C THR A 120 9.11 12.95 -2.09
N THR A 121 9.01 13.91 -1.18
CA THR A 121 8.39 15.18 -1.47
C THR A 121 9.45 16.16 -1.94
N SER A 122 9.14 16.96 -2.96
CA SER A 122 9.83 18.21 -3.27
C SER A 122 8.93 19.39 -2.90
N PRO A 123 9.46 20.63 -2.85
CA PRO A 123 8.64 21.81 -2.54
C PRO A 123 7.38 21.93 -3.42
N ASP A 124 7.45 21.40 -4.65
CA ASP A 124 6.40 21.56 -5.66
C ASP A 124 5.67 20.26 -6.01
N ALA A 125 6.18 19.09 -5.61
CA ALA A 125 5.61 17.81 -6.01
C ALA A 125 6.01 16.63 -5.11
N ILE A 126 5.14 15.62 -5.05
CA ILE A 126 5.45 14.30 -4.51
C ILE A 126 5.92 13.43 -5.68
N ARG A 127 7.14 12.92 -5.61
CA ARG A 127 7.71 12.01 -6.60
C ARG A 127 7.70 10.59 -6.06
N ARG A 128 7.47 9.61 -6.93
CA ARG A 128 7.34 8.20 -6.56
C ARG A 128 8.07 7.31 -7.56
N TRP A 129 8.68 6.28 -7.03
CA TRP A 129 9.33 5.21 -7.81
C TRP A 129 8.78 3.87 -7.39
N LYS A 130 8.55 3.00 -8.35
CA LYS A 130 8.09 1.62 -8.19
C LYS A 130 9.11 0.67 -8.79
N GLY A 131 9.37 -0.45 -8.11
CA GLY A 131 10.27 -1.49 -8.61
C GLY A 131 10.02 -2.85 -7.96
N PRO A 132 10.85 -3.85 -8.28
CA PRO A 132 10.73 -5.19 -7.72
C PRO A 132 10.90 -5.18 -6.20
N ALA A 133 10.52 -6.28 -5.57
CA ALA A 133 10.77 -6.49 -4.15
C ALA A 133 12.28 -6.45 -3.86
N ILE A 134 12.67 -5.60 -2.91
CA ILE A 134 14.07 -5.51 -2.47
C ILE A 134 14.37 -6.71 -1.58
N ALA A 135 15.50 -7.39 -1.84
CA ALA A 135 15.91 -8.55 -1.07
C ALA A 135 16.17 -8.18 0.40
N GLU A 136 15.86 -9.09 1.34
CA GLU A 136 15.92 -8.82 2.80
C GLU A 136 17.31 -8.39 3.26
N ASN A 137 18.36 -9.00 2.72
CA ASN A 137 19.74 -8.65 3.02
C ASN A 137 20.16 -7.26 2.49
N GLN A 138 19.33 -6.62 1.68
CA GLN A 138 19.50 -5.28 1.14
C GLN A 138 18.67 -4.24 1.88
N VAL A 139 17.61 -4.65 2.58
CA VAL A 139 16.69 -3.73 3.28
C VAL A 139 17.43 -2.90 4.32
N ASP A 140 18.33 -3.52 5.10
CA ASP A 140 19.10 -2.81 6.13
C ASP A 140 20.17 -1.87 5.54
N LYS A 141 20.46 -2.00 4.25
CA LYS A 141 21.44 -1.18 3.52
C LYS A 141 20.77 -0.04 2.75
N LEU A 142 19.44 0.06 2.82
CA LEU A 142 18.71 1.12 2.13
C LEU A 142 19.13 2.48 2.66
N LEU A 143 19.55 3.33 1.75
CA LEU A 143 19.81 4.73 2.07
C LEU A 143 18.48 5.48 2.20
N PRO A 144 18.28 6.27 3.25
CA PRO A 144 17.10 7.11 3.37
C PRO A 144 16.93 8.07 2.19
N GLN A 145 18.04 8.46 1.57
CA GLN A 145 18.08 9.37 0.40
C GLN A 145 18.97 8.75 -0.69
N PRO A 146 18.45 7.80 -1.47
CA PRO A 146 19.21 7.22 -2.56
C PRO A 146 19.40 8.22 -3.70
N SER A 147 20.51 8.09 -4.43
CA SER A 147 20.67 8.78 -5.70
C SER A 147 19.74 8.19 -6.76
N MET A 148 19.46 8.92 -7.84
CA MET A 148 18.70 8.40 -8.98
C MET A 148 19.34 7.15 -9.58
N GLN A 149 20.68 7.11 -9.61
CA GLN A 149 21.43 5.95 -10.07
C GLN A 149 21.22 4.75 -9.14
N SER A 150 21.18 4.96 -7.82
CA SER A 150 20.90 3.89 -6.85
C SER A 150 19.48 3.33 -7.02
N LEU A 151 18.51 4.19 -7.27
CA LEU A 151 17.12 3.74 -7.55
C LEU A 151 17.05 2.90 -8.83
N ALA A 152 17.74 3.35 -9.89
CA ALA A 152 17.79 2.60 -11.15
C ALA A 152 18.50 1.24 -11.00
N LEU A 153 19.58 1.17 -10.22
CA LEU A 153 20.27 -0.10 -9.93
C LEU A 153 19.40 -1.09 -9.14
N LEU A 154 18.49 -0.58 -8.31
CA LEU A 154 17.47 -1.39 -7.63
C LEU A 154 16.26 -1.72 -8.52
N GLY A 155 16.27 -1.32 -9.79
CA GLY A 155 15.19 -1.55 -10.73
C GLY A 155 13.95 -0.68 -10.50
N LEU A 156 14.05 0.42 -9.73
CA LEU A 156 12.93 1.32 -9.52
C LEU A 156 12.81 2.32 -10.68
N THR A 157 11.57 2.50 -11.15
CA THR A 157 11.19 3.46 -12.19
C THR A 157 10.27 4.52 -11.62
N GLU A 158 10.46 5.76 -12.05
CA GLU A 158 9.60 6.87 -11.62
C GLU A 158 8.18 6.70 -12.16
N GLN A 159 7.19 6.92 -11.31
CA GLN A 159 5.77 6.80 -11.63
C GLN A 159 5.15 8.19 -11.81
N PRO A 160 4.36 8.41 -12.86
CA PRO A 160 3.69 9.69 -13.06
C PRO A 160 2.66 9.97 -11.96
N LEU A 161 2.51 11.23 -11.59
CA LEU A 161 1.57 11.71 -10.55
C LEU A 161 0.08 11.39 -10.81
N ALA A 162 -0.29 11.11 -12.08
CA ALA A 162 -1.68 10.86 -12.49
C ALA A 162 -2.35 9.66 -11.79
N ASP A 163 -1.57 8.68 -11.33
CA ASP A 163 -2.10 7.45 -10.74
C ASP A 163 -2.59 7.59 -9.29
N LEU A 164 -2.22 8.67 -8.57
CA LEU A 164 -2.75 8.96 -7.23
C LEU A 164 -4.24 9.30 -7.22
N LYS A 165 -4.77 9.88 -8.31
CA LYS A 165 -6.19 10.25 -8.40
C LYS A 165 -7.12 9.08 -8.67
N LYS A 166 -6.65 8.00 -9.29
CA LYS A 166 -7.49 6.84 -9.64
C LYS A 166 -7.77 5.92 -8.46
N SER A 167 -6.84 5.76 -7.51
CA SER A 167 -7.05 4.86 -6.37
C SER A 167 -8.01 5.40 -5.31
N SER A 168 -8.21 6.73 -5.24
CA SER A 168 -9.11 7.35 -4.26
C SER A 168 -10.59 7.42 -4.71
N THR A 169 -10.88 7.18 -5.99
CA THR A 169 -12.24 7.34 -6.55
C THR A 169 -13.00 6.02 -6.71
N SER A 170 -12.32 4.86 -6.53
CA SER A 170 -12.90 3.53 -6.76
C SER A 170 -13.69 2.94 -5.58
N SER A 171 -13.75 3.59 -4.42
CA SER A 171 -14.38 2.99 -3.23
C SER A 171 -15.68 3.66 -2.76
N ASN A 172 -16.30 4.56 -3.55
CA ASN A 172 -17.57 5.13 -3.09
C ASN A 172 -18.46 5.64 -4.25
N SER A 173 -19.19 4.74 -4.90
CA SER A 173 -20.47 5.07 -5.52
C SER A 173 -21.27 3.82 -5.89
N GLN A 174 -21.84 3.15 -4.88
CA GLN A 174 -23.12 2.47 -5.10
C GLN A 174 -24.23 3.39 -4.55
N PRO A 175 -25.11 3.92 -5.39
CA PRO A 175 -26.30 4.59 -4.90
C PRO A 175 -27.23 3.54 -4.27
N ARG A 176 -27.46 3.64 -2.96
CA ARG A 176 -28.55 2.95 -2.30
C ARG A 176 -29.85 3.36 -2.98
N GLN A 177 -30.43 2.42 -3.72
CA GLN A 177 -31.82 2.55 -4.15
C GLN A 177 -32.69 2.51 -2.88
N ILE A 178 -33.25 3.65 -2.52
CA ILE A 178 -34.28 3.76 -1.51
C ILE A 178 -35.56 3.21 -2.16
N PHE A 179 -35.98 2.02 -1.74
CA PHE A 179 -37.29 1.51 -2.01
C PHE A 179 -38.32 2.41 -1.32
N GLN A 180 -38.97 3.29 -2.09
CA GLN A 180 -40.19 3.93 -1.66
C GLN A 180 -41.33 2.91 -1.77
N SER A 181 -41.76 2.37 -0.63
CA SER A 181 -42.99 1.63 -0.54
C SER A 181 -44.16 2.61 -0.60
N ASN A 182 -44.86 2.64 -1.72
CA ASN A 182 -46.19 3.23 -1.85
C ASN A 182 -47.15 2.44 -1.04
N SER A 183 -47.58 2.93 0.13
CA SER A 183 -48.80 2.57 0.79
C SER A 183 -49.93 3.48 0.33
N GLN A 184 -50.63 3.09 -0.74
CA GLN A 184 -52.02 3.52 -0.92
C GLN A 184 -52.91 2.63 -0.08
N ALA A 185 -53.55 3.20 0.94
CA ALA A 185 -54.76 2.68 1.55
C ALA A 185 -55.83 3.71 1.35
N GLY A 186 -56.86 3.27 0.69
CA GLY A 186 -58.05 4.08 0.38
C GLY A 186 -58.97 4.28 1.61
N LYS A 187 -59.61 5.36 1.60
CA LYS A 187 -61.05 5.59 1.73
C LYS A 187 -61.29 7.08 1.58
#